data_4b753262fec3438665d8ad2f4d336426
#
_entry.id   4b753262fec3438665d8ad2f4d336426
#
_cell.length_a   1.000
_cell.length_b   1.000
_cell.length_c   1.000
_cell.angle_alpha   90.00
_cell.angle_beta   90.00
_cell.angle_gamma   90.00
#
_symmetry.space_group_name_H-M   'P 1'
#
loop_
_entity.id
_entity.type
_entity.pdbx_description
1 polymer ?
#
loop_
_entity_poly.entity_id
_entity_poly.type
_entity_poly.pdbx_seq_one_letter_code
_entity_poly.pdbx_strand_id
1 'polypeptide(L)'
;MAKNKVRVRYAPSPTGHLHTGNARTALFNYLFARHNKGTFVLRIEDTDTKRNVADGEKSQMENLKWLGIDWDEGPDKPGKYGPYRQSERKDIYQPLIQELLDRKSTRLNSSHANESRMPSSA
;
A
#
# COMPACT_ATOMS: atom_id res chain seq x y z
N MET A 1 -17.77 -0.32 -24.20
CA MET A 1 -17.15 -0.81 -22.93
C MET A 1 -16.35 0.32 -22.30
N ALA A 2 -16.68 0.66 -21.08
CA ALA A 2 -15.85 1.60 -20.35
C ALA A 2 -14.46 0.98 -20.16
N LYS A 3 -13.43 1.65 -20.64
CA LYS A 3 -12.04 1.27 -20.30
C LYS A 3 -11.87 1.37 -18.80
N ASN A 4 -11.41 0.31 -18.17
CA ASN A 4 -11.05 0.35 -16.77
C ASN A 4 -10.05 1.50 -16.55
N LYS A 5 -10.42 2.43 -15.71
CA LYS A 5 -9.57 3.57 -15.40
C LYS A 5 -8.31 3.08 -14.70
N VAL A 6 -7.16 3.49 -15.19
CA VAL A 6 -5.88 3.15 -14.55
C VAL A 6 -5.88 3.66 -13.11
N ARG A 7 -5.47 2.78 -12.21
CA ARG A 7 -5.38 3.07 -10.80
C ARG A 7 -4.08 2.47 -10.26
N VAL A 8 -3.23 3.30 -9.73
CA VAL A 8 -1.91 2.91 -9.22
C VAL A 8 -1.74 3.34 -7.78
N ARG A 9 -0.80 2.71 -7.11
CA ARG A 9 -0.53 2.97 -5.71
C ARG A 9 0.97 3.09 -5.45
N TYR A 10 1.34 4.09 -4.66
CA TYR A 10 2.62 4.13 -3.95
C TYR A 10 2.38 3.83 -2.47
N ALA A 11 3.15 2.92 -1.91
CA ALA A 11 2.91 2.36 -0.58
C ALA A 11 4.18 2.41 0.29
N PRO A 12 4.58 3.58 0.77
CA PRO A 12 5.79 3.71 1.58
C PRO A 12 5.57 3.23 3.02
N SER A 13 6.61 2.66 3.61
CA SER A 13 6.67 2.45 5.06
C SER A 13 7.20 3.72 5.74
N PRO A 14 6.60 4.18 6.84
CA PRO A 14 7.01 5.41 7.52
C PRO A 14 8.22 5.16 8.43
N THR A 15 9.27 4.53 7.91
CA THR A 15 10.47 4.11 8.64
C THR A 15 11.62 5.09 8.54
N GLY A 16 11.42 6.20 7.85
CA GLY A 16 12.43 7.25 7.66
C GLY A 16 12.03 8.24 6.58
N HIS A 17 13.01 9.00 6.15
CA HIS A 17 12.80 9.99 5.11
C HIS A 17 12.71 9.37 3.72
N LEU A 18 12.07 10.09 2.82
CA LEU A 18 12.05 9.72 1.41
C LEU A 18 13.48 9.76 0.85
N HIS A 19 13.91 8.68 0.23
CA HIS A 19 15.18 8.63 -0.49
C HIS A 19 14.95 8.47 -2.00
N THR A 20 16.01 8.64 -2.78
CA THR A 20 15.94 8.65 -4.25
C THR A 20 15.29 7.39 -4.85
N GLY A 21 15.55 6.22 -4.28
CA GLY A 21 14.93 4.97 -4.73
C GLY A 21 13.41 4.95 -4.57
N ASN A 22 12.92 5.38 -3.42
CA ASN A 22 11.49 5.47 -3.16
C ASN A 22 10.84 6.60 -3.97
N ALA A 23 11.50 7.74 -4.09
CA ALA A 23 11.04 8.85 -4.93
C ALA A 23 10.90 8.44 -6.38
N ARG A 24 11.85 7.66 -6.91
CA ARG A 24 11.76 7.08 -8.26
C ARG A 24 10.53 6.21 -8.44
N THR A 25 10.27 5.32 -7.50
CA THR A 25 9.09 4.45 -7.55
C THR A 25 7.79 5.26 -7.53
N ALA A 26 7.71 6.25 -6.65
CA ALA A 26 6.57 7.15 -6.59
C ALA A 26 6.39 7.92 -7.89
N LEU A 27 7.48 8.43 -8.46
CA LEU A 27 7.47 9.20 -9.70
C LEU A 27 6.96 8.37 -10.89
N PHE A 28 7.44 7.14 -11.07
CA PHE A 28 6.97 6.27 -12.14
C PHE A 28 5.48 5.97 -12.05
N ASN A 29 4.99 5.65 -10.87
CA ASN A 29 3.57 5.44 -10.64
C ASN A 29 2.76 6.71 -10.92
N TYR A 30 3.24 7.85 -10.45
CA TYR A 30 2.62 9.15 -10.69
C TYR A 30 2.51 9.49 -12.18
N LEU A 31 3.61 9.39 -12.90
CA LEU A 31 3.65 9.69 -14.33
C LEU A 31 2.75 8.74 -15.14
N PHE A 32 2.76 7.46 -14.81
CA PHE A 32 1.89 6.49 -15.44
C PHE A 32 0.41 6.82 -15.21
N ALA A 33 0.05 7.14 -13.98
CA ALA A 33 -1.32 7.55 -13.66
C ALA A 33 -1.73 8.80 -14.43
N ARG A 34 -0.90 9.83 -14.43
CA ARG A 34 -1.20 11.11 -15.10
C ARG A 34 -1.27 10.96 -16.61
N HIS A 35 -0.35 10.23 -17.22
CA HIS A 35 -0.37 9.95 -18.66
C HIS A 35 -1.67 9.26 -19.09
N ASN A 36 -2.16 8.33 -18.30
CA ASN A 36 -3.38 7.59 -18.60
C ASN A 36 -4.65 8.24 -18.03
N LYS A 37 -4.56 9.46 -17.52
CA LYS A 37 -5.69 10.15 -16.83
C LYS A 37 -6.30 9.28 -15.72
N GLY A 38 -5.44 8.53 -15.05
CA GLY A 38 -5.78 7.60 -13.99
C GLY A 38 -5.76 8.21 -12.60
N THR A 39 -5.84 7.36 -11.60
CA THR A 39 -5.82 7.73 -10.19
C THR A 39 -4.51 7.27 -9.54
N PHE A 40 -3.86 8.16 -8.83
CA PHE A 40 -2.67 7.88 -8.02
C PHE A 40 -3.03 7.88 -6.54
N VAL A 41 -2.78 6.76 -5.87
CA VAL A 41 -3.13 6.52 -4.48
C VAL A 41 -1.88 6.43 -3.62
N LEU A 42 -1.88 7.14 -2.51
CA LEU A 42 -0.87 7.00 -1.46
C LEU A 42 -1.46 6.18 -0.31
N ARG A 43 -0.85 5.03 0.00
CA ARG A 43 -1.23 4.23 1.17
C ARG A 43 -0.01 3.92 2.02
N ILE A 44 -0.05 4.35 3.26
CA ILE A 44 1.04 4.16 4.20
C ILE A 44 1.05 2.72 4.71
N GLU A 45 2.18 2.06 4.57
CA GLU A 45 2.40 0.69 5.05
C GLU A 45 3.09 0.73 6.42
N ASP A 46 2.31 0.94 7.47
CA ASP A 46 2.76 1.23 8.82
C ASP A 46 2.70 0.02 9.78
N THR A 47 2.68 -1.18 9.25
CA THR A 47 2.53 -2.40 10.06
C THR A 47 3.77 -2.79 10.87
N ASP A 48 4.94 -2.31 10.48
CA ASP A 48 6.18 -2.54 11.23
C ASP A 48 6.37 -1.47 12.32
N THR A 49 5.67 -1.66 13.43
CA THR A 49 5.68 -0.69 14.54
C THR A 49 7.05 -0.47 15.17
N LYS A 50 7.97 -1.42 15.02
CA LYS A 50 9.32 -1.30 15.58
C LYS A 50 10.22 -0.35 14.80
N ARG A 51 10.00 -0.25 13.49
CA ARG A 51 10.79 0.61 12.60
C ARG A 51 10.09 1.91 12.23
N ASN A 52 8.84 2.08 12.59
CA ASN A 52 8.13 3.33 12.35
C ASN A 52 8.78 4.46 13.14
N VAL A 53 9.03 5.57 12.47
CA VAL A 53 9.64 6.77 13.05
C VAL A 53 8.55 7.78 13.31
N ALA A 54 8.63 8.48 14.45
CA ALA A 54 7.78 9.63 14.72
C ALA A 54 7.90 10.62 13.53
N ASP A 55 6.78 11.15 13.08
CA ASP A 55 6.70 12.03 11.91
C ASP A 55 7.12 11.39 10.56
N GLY A 56 7.37 10.08 10.51
CA GLY A 56 7.76 9.40 9.28
C GLY A 56 6.72 9.53 8.17
N GLU A 57 5.45 9.38 8.49
CA GLU A 57 4.35 9.59 7.55
C GLU A 57 4.32 11.02 7.03
N LYS A 58 4.36 12.00 7.95
CA LYS A 58 4.37 13.41 7.61
C LYS A 58 5.55 13.77 6.70
N SER A 59 6.74 13.30 7.04
CA SER A 59 7.94 13.49 6.24
C SER A 59 7.79 12.92 4.82
N GLN A 60 7.25 11.72 4.67
CA GLN A 60 6.98 11.12 3.37
C GLN A 60 6.04 12.00 2.53
N MET A 61 4.96 12.44 3.12
CA MET A 61 3.95 13.26 2.43
C MET A 61 4.49 14.63 2.03
N GLU A 62 5.19 15.29 2.93
CA GLU A 62 5.80 16.61 2.65
C GLU A 62 6.85 16.53 1.55
N ASN A 63 7.70 15.52 1.57
CA ASN A 63 8.73 15.33 0.56
C ASN A 63 8.15 14.98 -0.83
N LEU A 64 7.10 14.19 -0.89
CA LEU A 64 6.39 13.92 -2.14
C LEU A 64 5.79 15.22 -2.71
N LYS A 65 5.15 16.02 -1.88
CA LYS A 65 4.60 17.32 -2.30
C LYS A 65 5.69 18.27 -2.78
N TRP A 66 6.82 18.29 -2.10
CA TRP A 66 7.98 19.11 -2.50
C TRP A 66 8.49 18.71 -3.90
N LEU A 67 8.45 17.41 -4.23
CA LEU A 67 8.81 16.90 -5.55
C LEU A 67 7.73 17.16 -6.62
N GLY A 68 6.58 17.70 -6.24
CA GLY A 68 5.45 17.89 -7.15
C GLY A 68 4.64 16.63 -7.41
N ILE A 69 4.84 15.59 -6.62
CA ILE A 69 4.09 14.33 -6.71
C ILE A 69 2.87 14.45 -5.80
N ASP A 70 1.72 14.73 -6.38
CA ASP A 70 0.45 14.85 -5.66
C ASP A 70 -0.44 13.62 -5.91
N TRP A 71 -1.14 13.18 -4.87
CA TRP A 71 -2.02 12.02 -4.92
C TRP A 71 -3.49 12.43 -4.93
N ASP A 72 -4.31 11.56 -5.49
CA ASP A 72 -5.75 11.76 -5.57
C ASP A 72 -6.47 11.22 -4.33
N GLU A 73 -5.93 10.15 -3.76
CA GLU A 73 -6.42 9.53 -2.54
C GLU A 73 -5.24 9.19 -1.62
N GLY A 74 -5.42 9.39 -0.33
CA GLY A 74 -4.39 9.12 0.67
C GLY A 74 -4.88 9.38 2.09
N PRO A 75 -3.99 9.34 3.08
CA PRO A 75 -4.38 9.54 4.49
C PRO A 75 -5.07 10.88 4.77
N ASP A 76 -4.73 11.90 4.00
CA ASP A 76 -5.29 13.26 4.09
C ASP A 76 -6.36 13.56 3.04
N LYS A 77 -6.57 12.65 2.09
CA LYS A 77 -7.56 12.79 1.01
C LYS A 77 -8.41 11.52 0.95
N PRO A 78 -9.48 11.44 1.73
CA PRO A 78 -10.31 10.25 1.77
C PRO A 78 -10.98 9.97 0.42
N GLY A 79 -11.14 8.69 0.13
CA GLY A 79 -11.78 8.21 -1.07
C GLY A 79 -12.58 6.92 -0.80
N LYS A 80 -13.15 6.38 -1.85
CA LYS A 80 -14.03 5.20 -1.78
C LYS A 80 -13.36 3.96 -1.17
N TYR A 81 -12.05 3.83 -1.32
CA TYR A 81 -11.31 2.63 -0.96
C TYR A 81 -10.43 2.80 0.28
N GLY A 82 -10.73 3.80 1.10
CA GLY A 82 -10.07 3.98 2.39
C GLY A 82 -10.34 2.85 3.38
N PRO A 83 -9.69 2.92 4.55
CA PRO A 83 -8.65 3.87 4.94
C PRO A 83 -7.31 3.64 4.22
N TYR A 84 -6.43 4.63 4.26
CA TYR A 84 -5.16 4.63 3.51
C TYR A 84 -3.92 4.48 4.41
N ARG A 85 -4.11 3.98 5.61
CA ARG A 85 -3.05 3.43 6.47
C ARG A 85 -3.30 1.95 6.63
N GLN A 86 -2.31 1.13 6.40
CA GLN A 86 -2.45 -0.33 6.44
C GLN A 86 -2.93 -0.83 7.81
N SER A 87 -2.45 -0.21 8.89
CA SER A 87 -2.87 -0.54 10.25
C SER A 87 -4.38 -0.36 10.50
N GLU A 88 -5.01 0.55 9.78
CA GLU A 88 -6.43 0.86 9.93
C GLU A 88 -7.35 -0.05 9.09
N ARG A 89 -6.78 -0.98 8.31
CA ARG A 89 -7.51 -1.84 7.39
C ARG A 89 -7.83 -3.23 7.93
N LYS A 90 -7.54 -3.47 9.18
CA LYS A 90 -7.73 -4.78 9.81
C LYS A 90 -9.17 -5.29 9.69
N ASP A 91 -10.14 -4.42 9.93
CA ASP A 91 -11.55 -4.77 9.87
C ASP A 91 -12.04 -5.14 8.47
N ILE A 92 -11.34 -4.66 7.44
CA ILE A 92 -11.60 -5.04 6.04
C ILE A 92 -11.04 -6.44 5.76
N TYR A 93 -9.88 -6.76 6.29
CA TYR A 93 -9.19 -8.01 5.99
C TYR A 93 -9.72 -9.20 6.80
N GLN A 94 -10.15 -9.01 8.02
CA GLN A 94 -10.61 -10.09 8.90
C GLN A 94 -11.76 -10.92 8.29
N PRO A 95 -12.85 -10.32 7.77
CA PRO A 95 -13.92 -11.08 7.13
C PRO A 95 -13.45 -11.84 5.90
N LEU A 96 -12.53 -11.26 5.11
CA LEU A 96 -11.99 -11.91 3.91
C LEU A 96 -11.11 -13.11 4.27
N ILE A 97 -10.32 -12.98 5.33
CA ILE A 97 -9.52 -14.10 5.87
C ILE A 97 -10.45 -15.22 6.30
N GLN A 98 -11.50 -14.89 7.04
CA GLN A 98 -12.48 -15.88 7.51
C GLN A 98 -13.17 -16.58 6.32
N GLU A 99 -13.55 -15.83 5.30
CA GLU A 99 -14.15 -16.39 4.08
C GLU A 99 -13.19 -17.36 3.38
N LEU A 100 -11.91 -17.02 3.29
CA LEU A 100 -10.90 -17.90 2.71
C LEU A 100 -10.73 -19.17 3.54
N LEU A 101 -10.74 -19.07 4.85
CA LEU A 101 -10.69 -20.22 5.75
C LEU A 101 -11.91 -21.15 5.57
N ASP A 102 -13.10 -20.56 5.52
CA ASP A 102 -14.36 -21.32 5.37
C ASP A 102 -14.44 -22.03 4.02
N ARG A 103 -13.85 -21.43 2.99
CA ARG A 103 -13.75 -22.07 1.67
C ARG A 103 -12.70 -23.17 1.60
N LYS A 104 -11.96 -23.42 2.68
CA LYS A 104 -10.82 -24.35 2.71
C LYS A 104 -9.81 -24.11 1.57
N SER A 105 -9.74 -22.88 1.09
CA SER A 105 -8.86 -22.49 -0.02
C SER A 105 -7.43 -22.25 0.42
N THR A 106 -7.20 -22.21 1.71
CA THR A 106 -5.86 -22.19 2.28
C THR A 106 -5.46 -23.58 2.70
N ARG A 107 -4.25 -23.97 2.37
CA ARG A 107 -3.64 -25.16 2.93
C ARG A 107 -3.32 -24.95 4.40
N LEU A 108 -4.33 -24.80 5.20
CA LEU A 108 -4.20 -24.72 6.65
C LEU A 108 -4.10 -26.10 7.28
N ASN A 109 -3.49 -27.01 6.63
CA ASN A 109 -3.05 -28.18 7.33
C ASN A 109 -1.85 -27.77 8.16
N SER A 110 -2.08 -27.56 9.43
CA SER A 110 -1.05 -27.27 10.41
C SER A 110 0.08 -28.31 10.42
N SER A 111 -0.20 -29.54 9.98
CA SER A 111 0.78 -30.58 9.72
C SER A 111 1.79 -30.23 8.62
N HIS A 112 1.56 -29.18 7.87
CA HIS A 112 2.34 -28.77 6.72
C HIS A 112 2.96 -27.40 6.89
N ALA A 113 3.32 -27.05 8.10
CA ALA A 113 4.01 -25.79 8.39
C ALA A 113 5.27 -25.60 7.52
N ASN A 114 5.89 -26.67 7.10
CA ASN A 114 7.04 -26.65 6.21
C ASN A 114 6.69 -26.36 4.75
N GLU A 115 5.46 -26.61 4.36
CA GLU A 115 4.97 -26.42 3.00
C GLU A 115 4.41 -25.02 2.79
N SER A 116 4.10 -24.34 3.87
CA SER A 116 3.66 -22.95 3.84
C SER A 116 4.81 -21.97 3.62
N ARG A 117 6.02 -22.46 3.43
CA ARG A 117 7.13 -21.60 3.07
C ARG A 117 6.90 -21.04 1.69
N MET A 118 6.53 -19.78 1.67
CA MET A 118 6.65 -18.99 0.47
C MET A 118 8.11 -19.05 0.02
N PRO A 119 8.40 -19.34 -1.26
CA PRO A 119 9.75 -19.15 -1.74
C PRO A 119 10.14 -17.73 -1.42
N SER A 120 11.24 -17.55 -0.72
CA SER A 120 11.81 -16.24 -0.56
C SER A 120 12.01 -15.71 -1.97
N SER A 121 11.22 -14.74 -2.34
CA SER A 121 11.47 -14.03 -3.57
C SER A 121 12.86 -13.43 -3.45
N ALA A 122 13.76 -13.97 -4.19
CA ALA A 122 15.03 -13.33 -4.41
C ALA A 122 14.80 -11.90 -4.95
#